data_03cc390f230bf2577ca56b998fd5be0d
#
_entry.id   03cc390f230bf2577ca56b998fd5be0d
#
_cell.length_a   1.000
_cell.length_b   1.000
_cell.length_c   1.000
_cell.angle_alpha   90.00
_cell.angle_beta   90.00
_cell.angle_gamma   90.00
#
_symmetry.space_group_name_H-M   'P 1'
#
loop_
_entity.id
_entity.type
_entity.pdbx_description
1 polymer ?
#
loop_
_entity_poly.entity_id
_entity_poly.type
_entity_poly.pdbx_seq_one_letter_code
_entity_poly.pdbx_strand_id
1 'polypeptide(L)'
;MIERKHVSARMSKIVKHNGVAYLCGQVGNAGDSVADQTSECLSRVDALLEDAGSSREKMLQAVIWLADMSDFAEMNAVWDAWVPEGYAPARACGEAKLARPELKVEIIVTAACD
;
A
#
# COMPACT_ATOMS: atom_id res chain seq x y z
N MET A 1 21.41 -9.73 6.25
CA MET A 1 21.82 -8.74 5.25
C MET A 1 20.60 -7.98 4.73
N ILE A 2 20.74 -6.70 4.49
CA ILE A 2 19.63 -5.90 3.99
C ILE A 2 19.68 -5.89 2.45
N GLU A 3 18.58 -6.27 1.84
CA GLU A 3 18.45 -6.22 0.38
C GLU A 3 17.54 -5.06 -0.01
N ARG A 4 17.94 -4.29 -1.02
CA ARG A 4 17.16 -3.16 -1.52
C ARG A 4 16.91 -3.32 -3.00
N LYS A 5 15.67 -3.03 -3.45
CA LYS A 5 15.26 -3.15 -4.84
C LYS A 5 14.70 -1.82 -5.32
N HIS A 6 14.95 -1.52 -6.58
CA HIS A 6 14.49 -0.29 -7.23
C HIS A 6 14.95 0.95 -6.46
N VAL A 7 16.27 0.99 -6.23
CA VAL A 7 16.90 2.05 -5.44
C VAL A 7 17.05 3.31 -6.29
N SER A 8 16.67 4.45 -5.72
CA SER A 8 16.95 5.76 -6.29
C SER A 8 17.77 6.59 -5.30
N ALA A 9 18.12 7.81 -5.66
CA ALA A 9 18.85 8.70 -4.74
C ALA A 9 18.06 8.99 -3.47
N ARG A 10 16.73 8.93 -3.54
CA ARG A 10 15.86 9.31 -2.43
C ARG A 10 15.32 8.13 -1.64
N MET A 11 15.06 6.99 -2.29
CA MET A 11 14.38 5.88 -1.62
C MET A 11 14.57 4.57 -2.37
N SER A 12 14.23 3.46 -1.71
CA SER A 12 14.06 2.16 -2.33
C SER A 12 12.56 1.84 -2.37
N LYS A 13 12.09 1.17 -3.41
CA LYS A 13 10.70 0.74 -3.44
C LYS A 13 10.45 -0.45 -2.53
N ILE A 14 11.44 -1.31 -2.37
CA ILE A 14 11.37 -2.49 -1.51
C ILE A 14 12.65 -2.59 -0.69
N VAL A 15 12.51 -2.80 0.62
CA VAL A 15 13.63 -3.16 1.50
C VAL A 15 13.28 -4.47 2.16
N LYS A 16 14.18 -5.47 2.07
CA LYS A 16 13.97 -6.79 2.68
C LYS A 16 15.01 -7.03 3.75
N HIS A 17 14.57 -7.51 4.91
CA HIS A 17 15.43 -7.84 6.02
C HIS A 17 14.76 -8.85 6.94
N ASN A 18 15.45 -9.93 7.26
CA ASN A 18 14.98 -10.96 8.21
C ASN A 18 13.59 -11.50 7.89
N GLY A 19 13.31 -11.78 6.63
CA GLY A 19 12.03 -12.35 6.21
C GLY A 19 10.88 -11.34 6.15
N VAL A 20 11.20 -10.05 6.19
CA VAL A 20 10.19 -8.98 6.09
C VAL A 20 10.51 -8.09 4.90
N ALA A 21 9.49 -7.77 4.12
CA ALA A 21 9.58 -6.81 3.02
C ALA A 21 8.83 -5.54 3.40
N TYR A 22 9.53 -4.41 3.34
CA TYR A 22 8.98 -3.08 3.58
C TYR A 22 8.77 -2.42 2.22
N LEU A 23 7.52 -2.14 1.87
CA LEU A 23 7.19 -1.53 0.59
C LEU A 23 7.02 -0.02 0.77
N CYS A 24 7.45 0.75 -0.21
CA CYS A 24 7.20 2.19 -0.19
C CYS A 24 5.70 2.49 -0.38
N GLY A 25 5.26 3.67 0.01
CA GLY A 25 3.87 4.08 -0.14
C GLY A 25 3.45 4.12 -1.60
N GLN A 26 2.24 3.64 -1.87
CA GLN A 26 1.67 3.64 -3.22
C GLN A 26 0.51 4.59 -3.30
N VAL A 27 0.45 5.37 -4.36
CA VAL A 27 -0.67 6.25 -4.69
C VAL A 27 -1.26 5.81 -6.03
N GLY A 28 -2.46 6.31 -6.32
CA GLY A 28 -3.10 6.05 -7.60
C GLY A 28 -2.88 7.19 -8.59
N ASN A 29 -3.77 7.29 -9.57
CA ASN A 29 -3.71 8.35 -10.58
C ASN A 29 -4.42 9.59 -10.06
N ALA A 30 -3.69 10.70 -10.01
CA ALA A 30 -4.22 11.97 -9.52
C ALA A 30 -5.45 12.38 -10.34
N GLY A 31 -6.47 12.88 -9.66
CA GLY A 31 -7.71 13.34 -10.29
C GLY A 31 -8.79 12.27 -10.45
N ASP A 32 -8.44 10.99 -10.28
CA ASP A 32 -9.44 9.91 -10.31
C ASP A 32 -10.29 9.93 -9.02
N SER A 33 -11.38 9.18 -9.04
CA SER A 33 -12.22 8.99 -7.84
C SER A 33 -11.44 8.27 -6.74
N VAL A 34 -11.91 8.37 -5.50
CA VAL A 34 -11.31 7.64 -4.38
C VAL A 34 -11.30 6.13 -4.66
N ALA A 35 -12.40 5.59 -5.18
CA ALA A 35 -12.48 4.16 -5.50
C ALA A 35 -11.41 3.77 -6.53
N ASP A 36 -11.27 4.54 -7.60
CA ASP A 36 -10.31 4.25 -8.67
C ASP A 36 -8.87 4.44 -8.18
N GLN A 37 -8.60 5.47 -7.38
CA GLN A 37 -7.28 5.66 -6.80
C GLN A 37 -6.93 4.51 -5.86
N THR A 38 -7.88 4.06 -5.04
CA THR A 38 -7.65 2.92 -4.13
C THR A 38 -7.34 1.65 -4.92
N SER A 39 -8.13 1.38 -5.97
CA SER A 39 -7.92 0.21 -6.82
C SER A 39 -6.53 0.25 -7.47
N GLU A 40 -6.10 1.40 -7.95
CA GLU A 40 -4.77 1.55 -8.56
C GLU A 40 -3.66 1.38 -7.50
N CYS A 41 -3.82 1.95 -6.30
CA CYS A 41 -2.88 1.74 -5.20
C CYS A 41 -2.69 0.24 -4.93
N LEU A 42 -3.80 -0.50 -4.82
CA LEU A 42 -3.76 -1.92 -4.49
C LEU A 42 -3.16 -2.75 -5.63
N SER A 43 -3.39 -2.35 -6.89
CA SER A 43 -2.72 -2.97 -8.02
C SER A 43 -1.21 -2.79 -7.96
N ARG A 44 -0.75 -1.60 -7.58
CA ARG A 44 0.67 -1.32 -7.42
C ARG A 44 1.27 -2.05 -6.22
N VAL A 45 0.51 -2.19 -5.14
CA VAL A 45 0.91 -3.02 -4.00
C VAL A 45 1.08 -4.47 -4.43
N ASP A 46 0.14 -5.02 -5.21
CA ASP A 46 0.25 -6.40 -5.73
C ASP A 46 1.54 -6.61 -6.51
N ALA A 47 1.90 -5.66 -7.38
CA ALA A 47 3.12 -5.77 -8.17
C ALA A 47 4.37 -5.77 -7.29
N LEU A 48 4.40 -4.93 -6.25
CA LEU A 48 5.53 -4.89 -5.32
C LEU A 48 5.60 -6.15 -4.45
N LEU A 49 4.45 -6.67 -4.00
CA LEU A 49 4.41 -7.93 -3.25
C LEU A 49 5.01 -9.07 -4.07
N GLU A 50 4.60 -9.20 -5.32
CA GLU A 50 5.11 -10.23 -6.21
C GLU A 50 6.63 -10.08 -6.41
N ASP A 51 7.09 -8.87 -6.67
CA ASP A 51 8.51 -8.58 -6.88
C ASP A 51 9.32 -8.86 -5.61
N ALA A 52 8.73 -8.71 -4.43
CA ALA A 52 9.39 -8.98 -3.15
C ALA A 52 9.38 -10.47 -2.78
N GLY A 53 8.75 -11.33 -3.57
CA GLY A 53 8.59 -12.75 -3.22
C GLY A 53 7.55 -12.98 -2.14
N SER A 54 6.53 -12.14 -2.09
CA SER A 54 5.45 -12.21 -1.11
C SER A 54 4.10 -12.34 -1.81
N SER A 55 3.01 -12.15 -1.05
CA SER A 55 1.65 -12.23 -1.56
C SER A 55 0.72 -11.50 -0.61
N ARG A 56 -0.54 -11.33 -1.00
CA ARG A 56 -1.55 -10.68 -0.15
C ARG A 56 -1.74 -11.42 1.18
N GLU A 57 -1.66 -12.74 1.17
CA GLU A 57 -1.84 -13.57 2.37
C GLU A 57 -0.71 -13.41 3.37
N LYS A 58 0.41 -12.84 2.94
CA LYS A 58 1.59 -12.65 3.79
C LYS A 58 1.73 -11.23 4.30
N MET A 59 0.75 -10.36 4.05
CA MET A 59 0.78 -9.00 4.59
C MET A 59 0.75 -9.02 6.11
N LEU A 60 1.60 -8.21 6.72
CA LEU A 60 1.70 -8.06 8.17
C LEU A 60 1.01 -6.79 8.63
N GLN A 61 1.19 -5.70 7.91
CA GLN A 61 0.66 -4.40 8.28
C GLN A 61 0.37 -3.57 7.04
N ALA A 62 -0.70 -2.78 7.12
CA ALA A 62 -1.00 -1.76 6.14
C ALA A 62 -1.32 -0.45 6.84
N VAL A 63 -0.77 0.64 6.34
CA VAL A 63 -1.11 1.98 6.79
C VAL A 63 -1.74 2.70 5.61
N ILE A 64 -2.90 3.31 5.83
CA ILE A 64 -3.64 4.03 4.80
C ILE A 64 -3.79 5.49 5.20
N TRP A 65 -3.34 6.39 4.33
CA TRP A 65 -3.54 7.82 4.51
C TRP A 65 -4.60 8.30 3.53
N LEU A 66 -5.62 8.99 4.04
CA LEU A 66 -6.66 9.62 3.24
C LEU A 66 -6.49 11.13 3.32
N ALA A 67 -6.61 11.82 2.19
CA ALA A 67 -6.59 13.28 2.19
C ALA A 67 -7.81 13.86 2.91
N ASP A 68 -8.92 13.09 2.97
CA ASP A 68 -10.15 13.45 3.66
C ASP A 68 -10.80 12.19 4.22
N MET A 69 -11.03 12.14 5.53
CA MET A 69 -11.64 10.97 6.18
C MET A 69 -13.09 10.72 5.76
N SER A 70 -13.75 11.68 5.12
CA SER A 70 -15.07 11.43 4.54
C SER A 70 -15.04 10.38 3.43
N ASP A 71 -13.86 10.07 2.89
CA ASP A 71 -13.67 9.04 1.86
C ASP A 71 -13.46 7.63 2.43
N PHE A 72 -13.54 7.47 3.74
CA PHE A 72 -13.22 6.21 4.43
C PHE A 72 -14.08 5.04 3.94
N ALA A 73 -15.39 5.24 3.84
CA ALA A 73 -16.31 4.18 3.41
C ALA A 73 -16.07 3.77 1.96
N GLU A 74 -15.81 4.72 1.07
CA GLU A 74 -15.55 4.43 -0.34
C GLU A 74 -14.24 3.68 -0.52
N MET A 75 -13.20 4.08 0.21
CA MET A 75 -11.92 3.37 0.22
C MET A 75 -12.10 1.96 0.75
N ASN A 76 -12.78 1.80 1.88
CA ASN A 76 -12.99 0.49 2.50
C ASN A 76 -13.76 -0.48 1.60
N ALA A 77 -14.69 0.00 0.79
CA ALA A 77 -15.41 -0.88 -0.14
C ALA A 77 -14.45 -1.56 -1.13
N VAL A 78 -13.46 -0.82 -1.62
CA VAL A 78 -12.44 -1.37 -2.52
C VAL A 78 -11.49 -2.30 -1.77
N TRP A 79 -11.02 -1.87 -0.60
CA TRP A 79 -10.15 -2.68 0.26
C TRP A 79 -10.79 -4.02 0.61
N ASP A 80 -12.05 -4.01 1.03
CA ASP A 80 -12.78 -5.22 1.45
C ASP A 80 -12.89 -6.26 0.32
N ALA A 81 -13.01 -5.80 -0.92
CA ALA A 81 -13.05 -6.69 -2.08
C ALA A 81 -11.67 -7.22 -2.46
N TRP A 82 -10.60 -6.58 -2.02
CA TRP A 82 -9.22 -6.93 -2.38
C TRP A 82 -8.52 -7.78 -1.31
N VAL A 83 -8.75 -7.49 -0.03
CA VAL A 83 -8.04 -8.20 1.05
C VAL A 83 -8.50 -9.66 1.11
N PRO A 84 -7.56 -10.63 1.18
CA PRO A 84 -7.96 -12.04 1.23
C PRO A 84 -8.66 -12.36 2.55
N GLU A 85 -9.77 -13.07 2.45
CA GLU A 85 -10.56 -13.45 3.62
C GLU A 85 -9.71 -14.28 4.57
N GLY A 86 -9.70 -13.90 5.84
CA GLY A 86 -8.95 -14.62 6.87
C GLY A 86 -7.48 -14.19 6.98
N TYR A 87 -7.01 -13.31 6.10
CA TYR A 87 -5.60 -12.90 6.06
C TYR A 87 -5.40 -11.39 6.11
N ALA A 88 -6.38 -10.67 6.63
CA ALA A 88 -6.26 -9.21 6.71
C ALA A 88 -5.06 -8.80 7.60
N PRO A 89 -4.25 -7.83 7.16
CA PRO A 89 -3.12 -7.36 7.97
C PRO A 89 -3.60 -6.50 9.13
N ALA A 90 -2.72 -6.28 10.10
CA ALA A 90 -2.94 -5.19 11.06
C ALA A 90 -3.00 -3.88 10.28
N ARG A 91 -4.00 -3.03 10.57
CA ARG A 91 -4.25 -1.85 9.73
C ARG A 91 -4.47 -0.60 10.57
N ALA A 92 -3.96 0.52 10.07
CA ALA A 92 -4.28 1.84 10.58
C ALA A 92 -4.67 2.73 9.41
N CYS A 93 -5.63 3.62 9.64
CA CYS A 93 -6.04 4.60 8.63
C CYS A 93 -6.21 5.95 9.31
N GLY A 94 -5.68 6.99 8.69
CA GLY A 94 -5.76 8.35 9.20
C GLY A 94 -5.83 9.35 8.07
N GLU A 95 -5.93 10.63 8.44
CA GLU A 95 -5.99 11.73 7.48
C GLU A 95 -4.63 12.42 7.42
N ALA A 96 -4.18 12.72 6.22
CA ALA A 96 -2.92 13.45 6.00
C ALA A 96 -2.96 14.12 4.64
N LYS A 97 -2.26 15.24 4.52
CA LYS A 97 -1.99 15.84 3.21
C LYS A 97 -1.02 14.95 2.47
N LEU A 98 -1.35 14.65 1.22
CA LEU A 98 -0.49 13.83 0.37
C LEU A 98 0.41 14.71 -0.49
N ALA A 99 1.29 14.07 -1.28
CA ALA A 99 2.32 14.78 -2.01
C ALA A 99 1.77 15.77 -3.05
N ARG A 100 0.55 15.50 -3.57
CA ARG A 100 -0.12 16.39 -4.54
C ARG A 100 -1.59 16.55 -4.16
N PRO A 101 -2.19 17.74 -4.46
CA PRO A 101 -3.58 18.01 -4.02
C PRO A 101 -4.63 17.04 -4.59
N GLU A 102 -4.38 16.48 -5.78
CA GLU A 102 -5.34 15.59 -6.45
C GLU A 102 -5.22 14.14 -5.98
N LEU A 103 -4.24 13.81 -5.14
CA LEU A 103 -4.11 12.48 -4.55
C LEU A 103 -5.01 12.39 -3.33
N LYS A 104 -5.80 11.31 -3.25
CA LYS A 104 -6.81 11.13 -2.20
C LYS A 104 -6.48 9.99 -1.25
N VAL A 105 -5.63 9.03 -1.68
CA VAL A 105 -5.28 7.88 -0.86
C VAL A 105 -3.84 7.46 -1.11
N GLU A 106 -3.18 7.02 -0.04
CA GLU A 106 -1.86 6.39 -0.10
C GLU A 106 -1.89 5.16 0.77
N ILE A 107 -1.31 4.05 0.29
CA ILE A 107 -1.30 2.77 1.00
C ILE A 107 0.13 2.28 1.13
N ILE A 108 0.53 1.94 2.37
CA ILE A 108 1.88 1.47 2.71
C ILE A 108 1.74 0.08 3.31
N VAL A 109 2.42 -0.91 2.73
CA VAL A 109 2.31 -2.30 3.17
C VAL A 109 3.65 -2.85 3.60
N THR A 110 3.63 -3.64 4.67
CA THR A 110 4.73 -4.46 5.15
C THR A 110 4.27 -5.92 5.11
N ALA A 111 5.11 -6.82 4.60
CA ALA A 111 4.72 -8.21 4.39
C ALA A 111 5.84 -9.16 4.76
N ALA A 112 5.49 -10.40 5.10
CA ALA A 112 6.48 -11.46 5.25
C ALA A 112 6.94 -11.89 3.86
N CYS A 113 8.21 -12.29 3.74
CA CYS A 113 8.76 -12.81 2.49
C CYS A 113 9.80 -13.86 2.78
N ASP A 114 10.05 -14.68 1.78
CA ASP A 114 11.06 -15.74 1.91
C ASP A 114 12.44 -15.25 1.51
#